data_59f581498c6d3ba4639e478ad220b77f
#
_entry.id   59f581498c6d3ba4639e478ad220b77f
#
_cell.length_a   1.000
_cell.length_b   1.000
_cell.length_c   1.000
_cell.angle_alpha   90.00
_cell.angle_beta   90.00
_cell.angle_gamma   90.00
#
_symmetry.space_group_name_H-M   'P 1'
#
loop_
_entity.id
_entity.type
_entity.pdbx_description
1 polymer ?
#
loop_
_entity_poly.entity_id
_entity_poly.type
_entity_poly.pdbx_seq_one_letter_code
_entity_poly.pdbx_strand_id
1 'polypeptide(L)'
;MKKQRIFCPYCAKPVVRRHVEGKERDLCMSCTTVFYENPLPVACALVVNESREVLLVQRKKDPYKGMWCLPIGFAESGEEVKDAALRELEEEAGITGEILRLIDVDTIDNDFYGSLAIVTYEVRATGGVLRPGDDAIDAKYFPIFDLPPLAWSSNEKAVRIYVDLYRDSWAMVDSFKQLFPDLGMDQAMPSGTTSHGMVLSNILIKIIDKDREEITRRWADEVKSAIPSLERHMSMLRGINKVVLQGVKDGLEDKKKHFESRQFIEAGSKMRRLDIPLPDILNALALSRKNIWMHVIRQRILSSPVEIYSTLELNNRIIFLYDKVNYYITEGYMK
;
A
#
# COMPACT_ATOMS: atom_id res chain seq x y z
N MET A 1 29.30 15.23 25.60
CA MET A 1 29.85 14.60 26.81
C MET A 1 28.72 14.17 27.75
N LYS A 2 28.58 12.89 28.01
CA LYS A 2 27.58 12.35 28.94
C LYS A 2 27.85 12.93 30.33
N LYS A 3 26.89 13.68 30.88
CA LYS A 3 27.06 14.24 32.24
C LYS A 3 27.01 13.12 33.26
N GLN A 4 28.11 12.91 34.00
CA GLN A 4 28.19 11.92 35.07
C GLN A 4 27.29 12.37 36.22
N ARG A 5 26.52 11.43 36.78
CA ARG A 5 25.73 11.69 37.98
C ARG A 5 26.63 11.74 39.20
N ILE A 6 26.59 12.85 39.95
CA ILE A 6 27.43 13.07 41.10
C ILE A 6 26.67 12.80 42.39
N PHE A 7 25.37 13.18 42.43
CA PHE A 7 24.52 13.06 43.61
C PHE A 7 23.24 12.27 43.31
N CYS A 8 22.76 11.55 44.31
CA CYS A 8 21.47 10.86 44.24
C CYS A 8 20.31 11.89 44.30
N PRO A 9 19.36 11.87 43.35
CA PRO A 9 18.23 12.80 43.37
C PRO A 9 17.24 12.51 44.52
N TYR A 10 17.27 11.33 45.12
CA TYR A 10 16.35 10.94 46.18
C TYR A 10 16.84 11.30 47.59
N CYS A 11 18.15 11.23 47.84
CA CYS A 11 18.70 11.48 49.19
C CYS A 11 19.88 12.46 49.22
N ALA A 12 20.21 13.07 48.08
CA ALA A 12 21.29 14.04 47.89
C ALA A 12 22.69 13.57 48.31
N LYS A 13 22.90 12.26 48.54
CA LYS A 13 24.21 11.72 48.87
C LYS A 13 24.99 11.39 47.57
N PRO A 14 26.34 11.35 47.65
CA PRO A 14 27.18 10.99 46.51
C PRO A 14 26.81 9.63 45.90
N VAL A 15 26.89 9.55 44.56
CA VAL A 15 26.75 8.33 43.79
C VAL A 15 28.11 7.81 43.40
N VAL A 16 28.29 6.51 43.44
CA VAL A 16 29.53 5.84 43.03
C VAL A 16 29.27 4.90 41.85
N ARG A 17 30.27 4.75 40.99
CA ARG A 17 30.23 3.77 39.88
C ARG A 17 30.60 2.41 40.41
N ARG A 18 29.76 1.40 40.18
CA ARG A 18 29.94 0.03 40.64
C ARG A 18 29.47 -0.97 39.61
N HIS A 19 30.10 -2.13 39.63
CA HIS A 19 29.65 -3.27 38.84
C HIS A 19 28.37 -3.87 39.44
N VAL A 20 27.25 -3.72 38.79
CA VAL A 20 25.91 -4.20 39.20
C VAL A 20 25.27 -4.90 38.04
N GLU A 21 24.84 -6.15 38.22
CA GLU A 21 24.14 -6.93 37.15
C GLU A 21 24.91 -6.97 35.82
N GLY A 22 26.21 -7.23 35.89
CA GLY A 22 27.06 -7.40 34.71
C GLY A 22 27.47 -6.11 33.97
N LYS A 23 27.12 -4.91 34.49
CA LYS A 23 27.49 -3.62 33.93
C LYS A 23 27.92 -2.62 34.99
N GLU A 24 28.77 -1.68 34.59
CA GLU A 24 29.07 -0.50 35.40
C GLU A 24 27.87 0.43 35.49
N ARG A 25 27.34 0.62 36.72
CA ARG A 25 26.18 1.46 36.98
C ARG A 25 26.45 2.45 38.10
N ASP A 26 25.70 3.55 38.07
CA ASP A 26 25.70 4.49 39.19
C ASP A 26 24.85 3.93 40.33
N LEU A 27 25.42 3.87 41.54
CA LEU A 27 24.79 3.34 42.74
C LEU A 27 24.90 4.36 43.88
N CYS A 28 23.78 4.67 44.52
CA CYS A 28 23.79 5.41 45.76
C CYS A 28 24.00 4.45 46.94
N MET A 29 25.15 4.55 47.62
CA MET A 29 25.45 3.69 48.76
C MET A 29 24.57 3.98 49.99
N SER A 30 23.96 5.17 50.07
CA SER A 30 23.18 5.58 51.23
C SER A 30 21.73 5.06 51.18
N CYS A 31 21.07 5.13 50.02
CA CYS A 31 19.70 4.65 49.82
C CYS A 31 19.61 3.41 48.91
N THR A 32 20.76 2.82 48.54
CA THR A 32 20.89 1.62 47.72
C THR A 32 20.25 1.68 46.35
N THR A 33 19.89 2.89 45.84
CA THR A 33 19.29 3.08 44.53
C THR A 33 20.32 2.86 43.42
N VAL A 34 20.04 1.93 42.53
CA VAL A 34 20.76 1.70 41.28
C VAL A 34 20.16 2.56 40.18
N PHE A 35 20.97 3.27 39.42
CA PHE A 35 20.55 4.09 38.32
C PHE A 35 20.84 3.38 37.01
N TYR A 36 19.77 3.00 36.31
CA TYR A 36 19.83 2.38 34.99
C TYR A 36 19.93 3.46 33.93
N GLU A 37 20.74 3.21 32.92
CA GLU A 37 20.82 4.04 31.72
C GLU A 37 20.15 3.27 30.59
N ASN A 38 18.93 3.69 30.25
CA ASN A 38 18.14 3.12 29.15
C ASN A 38 18.12 4.09 27.97
N PRO A 39 18.00 3.59 26.72
CA PRO A 39 17.76 4.45 25.57
C PRO A 39 16.47 5.25 25.77
N LEU A 40 16.50 6.51 25.40
CA LEU A 40 15.31 7.36 25.39
C LEU A 40 14.44 7.00 24.17
N PRO A 41 13.14 6.78 24.34
CA PRO A 41 12.24 6.49 23.24
C PRO A 41 12.02 7.73 22.38
N VAL A 42 12.21 7.56 21.07
CA VAL A 42 12.03 8.61 20.05
C VAL A 42 11.09 8.05 18.98
N ALA A 43 10.04 8.77 18.66
CA ALA A 43 9.07 8.43 17.63
C ALA A 43 9.37 9.17 16.32
N CYS A 44 9.23 8.49 15.20
CA CYS A 44 9.53 9.03 13.89
C CYS A 44 8.42 8.66 12.89
N ALA A 45 7.93 9.62 12.11
CA ALA A 45 6.92 9.44 11.08
C ALA A 45 7.55 9.44 9.68
N LEU A 46 7.39 8.35 8.94
CA LEU A 46 7.76 8.24 7.53
C LEU A 46 6.49 8.36 6.70
N VAL A 47 6.33 9.50 6.02
CA VAL A 47 5.19 9.82 5.14
C VAL A 47 5.68 9.87 3.71
N VAL A 48 5.11 9.04 2.85
CA VAL A 48 5.41 9.04 1.41
C VAL A 48 4.11 9.26 0.64
N ASN A 49 4.13 10.19 -0.29
CA ASN A 49 2.98 10.50 -1.14
C ASN A 49 2.90 9.59 -2.38
N GLU A 50 1.84 9.74 -3.17
CA GLU A 50 1.59 8.96 -4.39
C GLU A 50 2.66 9.17 -5.48
N SER A 51 3.34 10.31 -5.47
CA SER A 51 4.46 10.61 -6.37
C SER A 51 5.79 9.99 -5.93
N ARG A 52 5.78 9.16 -4.88
CA ARG A 52 6.96 8.57 -4.24
C ARG A 52 7.92 9.63 -3.69
N GLU A 53 7.36 10.69 -3.13
CA GLU A 53 8.12 11.71 -2.44
C GLU A 53 7.92 11.55 -0.92
N VAL A 54 9.01 11.65 -0.17
CA VAL A 54 9.03 11.55 1.29
C VAL A 54 8.99 12.93 1.91
N LEU A 55 8.14 13.08 2.93
CA LEU A 55 8.05 14.31 3.73
C LEU A 55 9.27 14.43 4.65
N LEU A 56 9.99 15.55 4.52
CA LEU A 56 11.08 15.91 5.40
C LEU A 56 10.83 17.27 6.02
N VAL A 57 11.39 17.48 7.20
CA VAL A 57 11.43 18.75 7.91
C VAL A 57 12.87 19.22 8.07
N GLN A 58 13.13 20.52 7.98
CA GLN A 58 14.46 21.09 8.15
C GLN A 58 14.63 21.56 9.60
N ARG A 59 15.59 21.01 10.30
CA ARG A 59 15.83 21.25 11.72
C ARG A 59 16.17 22.71 12.05
N LYS A 60 15.48 23.28 13.02
CA LYS A 60 15.73 24.65 13.51
C LYS A 60 16.77 24.73 14.61
N LYS A 61 16.98 23.63 15.36
CA LYS A 61 17.80 23.56 16.57
C LYS A 61 18.95 22.56 16.43
N ASP A 62 19.99 22.76 17.24
CA ASP A 62 21.05 21.78 17.42
C ASP A 62 20.55 20.50 18.15
N PRO A 63 21.15 19.34 17.90
CA PRO A 63 22.22 19.07 16.93
C PRO A 63 21.65 19.04 15.48
N TYR A 64 22.57 19.24 14.52
CA TYR A 64 22.26 19.17 13.07
C TYR A 64 21.31 20.26 12.56
N LYS A 65 21.35 21.46 13.14
CA LYS A 65 20.60 22.62 12.66
C LYS A 65 20.79 22.84 11.16
N GLY A 66 19.68 23.03 10.42
CA GLY A 66 19.68 23.23 8.97
C GLY A 66 19.72 21.95 8.14
N MET A 67 19.94 20.76 8.73
CA MET A 67 19.83 19.49 8.05
C MET A 67 18.37 19.01 8.00
N TRP A 68 18.09 18.15 7.04
CA TRP A 68 16.76 17.54 6.87
C TRP A 68 16.62 16.25 7.67
N CYS A 69 15.42 15.96 8.13
CA CYS A 69 15.08 14.69 8.80
C CYS A 69 13.61 14.34 8.56
N LEU A 70 13.25 13.12 8.82
CA LEU A 70 11.83 12.74 9.00
C LEU A 70 11.26 13.50 10.21
N PRO A 71 9.95 13.81 10.27
CA PRO A 71 9.32 14.29 11.50
C PRO A 71 9.64 13.36 12.66
N ILE A 72 10.24 13.89 13.75
CA ILE A 72 10.86 13.07 14.80
C ILE A 72 10.96 13.81 16.12
N GLY A 73 10.50 13.18 17.20
CA GLY A 73 10.66 13.71 18.54
C GLY A 73 10.55 12.66 19.64
N PHE A 74 10.70 13.09 20.88
CA PHE A 74 10.65 12.21 22.03
C PHE A 74 9.21 11.79 22.35
N ALA A 75 9.03 10.50 22.65
CA ALA A 75 7.78 10.08 23.29
C ALA A 75 7.73 10.55 24.72
N GLU A 76 6.62 11.17 25.12
CA GLU A 76 6.42 11.71 26.44
C GLU A 76 5.90 10.65 27.44
N SER A 77 6.02 10.94 28.74
CA SER A 77 5.54 10.03 29.78
C SER A 77 4.01 9.92 29.73
N GLY A 78 3.51 8.69 29.58
CA GLY A 78 2.06 8.41 29.48
C GLY A 78 1.52 8.42 28.05
N GLU A 79 2.37 8.70 27.06
CA GLU A 79 2.02 8.66 25.63
C GLU A 79 2.46 7.32 25.00
N GLU A 80 1.65 6.78 24.11
CA GLU A 80 2.11 5.66 23.27
C GLU A 80 3.07 6.18 22.19
N VAL A 81 4.15 5.41 21.92
CA VAL A 81 5.19 5.83 20.96
C VAL A 81 4.61 6.10 19.55
N LYS A 82 3.56 5.38 19.15
CA LYS A 82 2.87 5.63 17.88
C LYS A 82 2.14 6.97 17.87
N ASP A 83 1.54 7.37 19.00
CA ASP A 83 0.82 8.64 19.12
C ASP A 83 1.81 9.81 19.14
N ALA A 84 2.99 9.61 19.76
CA ALA A 84 4.10 10.57 19.65
C ALA A 84 4.52 10.80 18.18
N ALA A 85 4.60 9.75 17.35
CA ALA A 85 4.94 9.93 15.93
C ALA A 85 3.90 10.78 15.18
N LEU A 86 2.61 10.60 15.48
CA LEU A 86 1.54 11.41 14.87
C LEU A 86 1.52 12.84 15.37
N ARG A 87 1.76 13.05 16.69
CA ARG A 87 1.88 14.38 17.28
C ARG A 87 3.05 15.16 16.68
N GLU A 88 4.25 14.55 16.61
CA GLU A 88 5.43 15.19 16.01
C GLU A 88 5.21 15.51 14.52
N LEU A 89 4.53 14.64 13.77
CA LEU A 89 4.17 14.91 12.38
C LEU A 89 3.29 16.16 12.25
N GLU A 90 2.30 16.31 13.14
CA GLU A 90 1.41 17.47 13.14
C GLU A 90 2.14 18.73 13.60
N GLU A 91 2.95 18.63 14.68
CA GLU A 91 3.69 19.75 15.25
C GLU A 91 4.78 20.27 14.32
N GLU A 92 5.55 19.39 13.66
CA GLU A 92 6.69 19.79 12.83
C GLU A 92 6.34 20.07 11.36
N ALA A 93 5.29 19.43 10.83
CA ALA A 93 4.93 19.54 9.41
C ALA A 93 3.48 20.00 9.15
N GLY A 94 2.63 20.11 10.16
CA GLY A 94 1.21 20.48 10.02
C GLY A 94 0.35 19.42 9.35
N ILE A 95 0.83 18.18 9.26
CA ILE A 95 0.14 17.06 8.59
C ILE A 95 -0.45 16.13 9.65
N THR A 96 -1.72 15.78 9.49
CA THR A 96 -2.37 14.72 10.26
C THR A 96 -2.32 13.40 9.50
N GLY A 97 -2.24 12.28 10.23
CA GLY A 97 -2.08 10.97 9.61
C GLY A 97 -2.61 9.82 10.44
N GLU A 98 -2.49 8.63 9.89
CA GLU A 98 -2.76 7.38 10.58
C GLU A 98 -1.57 6.41 10.41
N ILE A 99 -1.25 5.67 11.46
CA ILE A 99 -0.20 4.66 11.44
C ILE A 99 -0.64 3.49 10.55
N LEU A 100 0.19 3.14 9.56
CA LEU A 100 -0.02 1.95 8.75
C LEU A 100 0.74 0.73 9.31
N ARG A 101 2.02 0.93 9.67
CA ARG A 101 2.85 -0.14 10.24
C ARG A 101 4.12 0.42 10.90
N LEU A 102 4.79 -0.45 11.66
CA LEU A 102 6.15 -0.24 12.09
C LEU A 102 7.12 -0.53 10.92
N ILE A 103 8.06 0.38 10.66
CA ILE A 103 9.11 0.21 9.64
C ILE A 103 10.39 -0.31 10.27
N ASP A 104 10.90 0.37 11.32
CA ASP A 104 12.15 0.01 11.96
C ASP A 104 12.18 0.43 13.43
N VAL A 105 12.99 -0.28 14.20
CA VAL A 105 13.42 0.13 15.54
C VAL A 105 14.95 0.13 15.55
N ASP A 106 15.55 1.31 15.64
CA ASP A 106 17.00 1.48 15.64
C ASP A 106 17.48 2.04 16.97
N THR A 107 18.70 1.69 17.37
CA THR A 107 19.33 2.24 18.57
C THR A 107 20.60 2.97 18.16
N ILE A 108 20.65 4.25 18.46
CA ILE A 108 21.82 5.08 18.18
C ILE A 108 22.37 5.70 19.47
N ASP A 109 23.67 5.82 19.55
CA ASP A 109 24.32 6.62 20.59
C ASP A 109 24.65 8.01 20.01
N ASN A 110 24.22 9.04 20.70
CA ASN A 110 24.41 10.42 20.32
C ASN A 110 25.10 11.18 21.46
N ASP A 111 26.14 11.95 21.14
CA ASP A 111 26.91 12.69 22.15
C ASP A 111 26.09 13.76 22.88
N PHE A 112 25.00 14.24 22.27
CA PHE A 112 24.16 15.28 22.84
C PHE A 112 23.04 14.69 23.71
N TYR A 113 22.32 13.68 23.22
CA TYR A 113 21.16 13.09 23.88
C TYR A 113 21.47 11.81 24.65
N GLY A 114 22.60 11.14 24.38
CA GLY A 114 22.90 9.81 24.87
C GLY A 114 22.33 8.72 23.95
N SER A 115 21.97 7.57 24.53
CA SER A 115 21.40 6.46 23.77
C SER A 115 19.92 6.71 23.46
N LEU A 116 19.53 6.54 22.21
CA LEU A 116 18.18 6.74 21.71
C LEU A 116 17.64 5.45 21.09
N ALA A 117 16.40 5.11 21.37
CA ALA A 117 15.65 4.06 20.68
C ALA A 117 14.66 4.72 19.73
N ILE A 118 14.98 4.74 18.44
CA ILE A 118 14.18 5.42 17.41
C ILE A 118 13.23 4.40 16.81
N VAL A 119 11.93 4.67 16.94
CA VAL A 119 10.83 3.84 16.43
C VAL A 119 10.20 4.58 15.24
N THR A 120 10.43 4.07 14.03
CA THR A 120 9.91 4.68 12.81
C THR A 120 8.67 3.97 12.32
N TYR A 121 7.60 4.72 12.15
CA TYR A 121 6.33 4.25 11.60
C TYR A 121 6.10 4.77 10.19
N GLU A 122 5.55 3.92 9.33
CA GLU A 122 4.90 4.36 8.11
C GLU A 122 3.58 5.02 8.46
N VAL A 123 3.39 6.25 7.98
CA VAL A 123 2.19 7.04 8.24
C VAL A 123 1.57 7.46 6.92
N ARG A 124 0.27 7.23 6.78
CA ARG A 124 -0.54 7.78 5.70
C ARG A 124 -1.07 9.15 6.12
N ALA A 125 -0.78 10.19 5.32
CA ALA A 125 -1.37 11.50 5.52
C ALA A 125 -2.90 11.42 5.29
N THR A 126 -3.68 11.95 6.23
CA THR A 126 -5.14 12.00 6.15
C THR A 126 -5.69 13.41 6.06
N GLY A 127 -4.85 14.43 6.31
CA GLY A 127 -5.26 15.82 6.27
C GLY A 127 -4.14 16.76 6.73
N GLY A 128 -4.54 17.97 7.06
CA GLY A 128 -3.62 19.04 7.46
C GLY A 128 -3.18 19.90 6.28
N VAL A 129 -2.35 20.91 6.59
CA VAL A 129 -1.74 21.80 5.60
C VAL A 129 -0.25 21.80 5.86
N LEU A 130 0.52 21.38 4.86
CA LEU A 130 1.98 21.32 4.94
C LEU A 130 2.55 22.72 5.25
N ARG A 131 3.15 22.83 6.42
CA ARG A 131 3.80 24.04 6.90
C ARG A 131 4.84 23.67 7.96
N PRO A 132 6.00 24.35 8.00
CA PRO A 132 6.94 24.12 9.07
C PRO A 132 6.33 24.57 10.42
N GLY A 133 6.53 23.75 11.44
CA GLY A 133 6.13 24.05 12.81
C GLY A 133 7.24 24.75 13.60
N ASP A 134 7.07 24.81 14.92
CA ASP A 134 7.94 25.61 15.78
C ASP A 134 9.41 25.17 15.79
N ASP A 135 9.67 23.88 15.65
CA ASP A 135 11.00 23.26 15.65
C ASP A 135 11.57 22.99 14.26
N ALA A 136 10.83 23.36 13.20
CA ALA A 136 11.24 23.29 11.80
C ALA A 136 11.48 24.67 11.18
N ILE A 137 12.45 24.76 10.26
CA ILE A 137 12.69 25.93 9.41
C ILE A 137 11.83 25.83 8.15
N ASP A 138 11.70 24.61 7.63
CA ASP A 138 10.99 24.29 6.39
C ASP A 138 10.43 22.86 6.46
N ALA A 139 9.41 22.56 5.66
CA ALA A 139 8.82 21.23 5.50
C ALA A 139 8.45 21.00 4.04
N LYS A 140 9.00 19.95 3.42
CA LYS A 140 8.84 19.66 1.99
C LYS A 140 8.81 18.19 1.70
N TYR A 141 8.20 17.85 0.57
CA TYR A 141 8.32 16.53 -0.05
C TYR A 141 9.54 16.50 -0.97
N PHE A 142 10.31 15.42 -0.90
CA PHE A 142 11.49 15.16 -1.75
C PHE A 142 11.33 13.80 -2.44
N PRO A 143 11.75 13.68 -3.73
CA PRO A 143 11.77 12.38 -4.39
C PRO A 143 12.57 11.37 -3.54
N ILE A 144 11.98 10.20 -3.26
CA ILE A 144 12.55 9.23 -2.31
C ILE A 144 13.93 8.70 -2.74
N PHE A 145 14.24 8.79 -4.05
CA PHE A 145 15.53 8.39 -4.62
C PHE A 145 16.54 9.55 -4.76
N ASP A 146 16.13 10.78 -4.41
CA ASP A 146 16.98 11.98 -4.51
C ASP A 146 16.77 12.85 -3.26
N LEU A 147 17.22 12.32 -2.12
CA LEU A 147 17.09 12.98 -0.84
C LEU A 147 18.27 13.89 -0.53
N PRO A 148 18.04 15.02 0.13
CA PRO A 148 19.13 15.80 0.72
C PRO A 148 19.83 14.99 1.83
N PRO A 149 21.05 15.39 2.25
CA PRO A 149 21.70 14.76 3.40
C PRO A 149 20.80 14.82 4.64
N LEU A 150 20.58 13.65 5.25
CA LEU A 150 19.73 13.54 6.42
C LEU A 150 20.55 13.70 7.72
N ALA A 151 19.91 14.28 8.74
CA ALA A 151 20.54 14.51 10.05
C ALA A 151 20.83 13.21 10.80
N TRP A 152 20.04 12.16 10.58
CA TRP A 152 20.08 10.91 11.33
C TRP A 152 20.27 9.71 10.40
N SER A 153 21.28 8.90 10.67
CA SER A 153 21.51 7.64 9.93
C SER A 153 20.33 6.66 10.04
N SER A 154 19.59 6.70 11.15
CA SER A 154 18.35 5.95 11.34
C SER A 154 17.25 6.34 10.34
N ASN A 155 17.17 7.62 9.95
CA ASN A 155 16.23 8.07 8.92
C ASN A 155 16.60 7.50 7.54
N GLU A 156 17.89 7.54 7.16
CA GLU A 156 18.36 6.93 5.92
C GLU A 156 18.09 5.42 5.89
N LYS A 157 18.32 4.73 7.02
CA LYS A 157 18.02 3.32 7.17
C LYS A 157 16.54 3.04 7.01
N ALA A 158 15.67 3.80 7.67
CA ALA A 158 14.22 3.63 7.59
C ALA A 158 13.69 3.85 6.17
N VAL A 159 14.15 4.90 5.47
CA VAL A 159 13.78 5.14 4.08
C VAL A 159 14.25 4.00 3.17
N ARG A 160 15.46 3.47 3.36
CA ARG A 160 15.96 2.32 2.60
C ARG A 160 15.10 1.08 2.82
N ILE A 161 14.73 0.77 4.07
CA ILE A 161 13.83 -0.35 4.38
C ILE A 161 12.47 -0.15 3.69
N TYR A 162 11.95 1.06 3.73
CA TYR A 162 10.70 1.40 3.04
C TYR A 162 10.80 1.19 1.53
N VAL A 163 11.85 1.68 0.90
CA VAL A 163 12.10 1.47 -0.55
C VAL A 163 12.19 -0.01 -0.88
N ASP A 164 12.92 -0.80 -0.08
CA ASP A 164 13.03 -2.25 -0.29
C ASP A 164 11.69 -2.97 -0.16
N LEU A 165 10.85 -2.53 0.77
CA LEU A 165 9.51 -3.08 1.00
C LEU A 165 8.57 -2.84 -0.19
N TYR A 166 8.72 -1.71 -0.90
CA TYR A 166 7.82 -1.32 -1.97
C TYR A 166 8.40 -1.44 -3.39
N ARG A 167 9.69 -1.77 -3.52
CA ARG A 167 10.43 -1.82 -4.80
C ARG A 167 9.70 -2.64 -5.88
N ASP A 168 9.31 -3.87 -5.55
CA ASP A 168 8.69 -4.77 -6.52
C ASP A 168 7.29 -4.26 -6.93
N SER A 169 6.55 -3.71 -5.99
CA SER A 169 5.25 -3.10 -6.26
C SER A 169 5.38 -1.90 -7.19
N TRP A 170 6.38 -1.05 -6.96
CA TRP A 170 6.65 0.10 -7.83
C TRP A 170 7.12 -0.31 -9.22
N ALA A 171 8.01 -1.31 -9.31
CA ALA A 171 8.45 -1.85 -10.60
C ALA A 171 7.28 -2.41 -11.40
N MET A 172 6.34 -3.08 -10.74
CA MET A 172 5.12 -3.58 -11.37
C MET A 172 4.24 -2.43 -11.89
N VAL A 173 4.00 -1.38 -11.08
CA VAL A 173 3.23 -0.20 -11.50
C VAL A 173 3.89 0.47 -12.70
N ASP A 174 5.21 0.66 -12.66
CA ASP A 174 5.95 1.30 -13.74
C ASP A 174 5.92 0.48 -15.03
N SER A 175 6.01 -0.85 -14.92
CA SER A 175 5.85 -1.77 -16.06
C SER A 175 4.45 -1.69 -16.66
N PHE A 176 3.40 -1.60 -15.84
CA PHE A 176 2.03 -1.39 -16.31
C PHE A 176 1.86 -0.05 -17.03
N LYS A 177 2.44 1.03 -16.49
CA LYS A 177 2.42 2.35 -17.14
C LYS A 177 3.10 2.33 -18.51
N GLN A 178 4.24 1.62 -18.63
CA GLN A 178 4.96 1.46 -19.89
C GLN A 178 4.18 0.64 -20.93
N LEU A 179 3.50 -0.43 -20.49
CA LEU A 179 2.71 -1.28 -21.38
C LEU A 179 1.42 -0.61 -21.87
N PHE A 180 0.93 0.38 -21.13
CA PHE A 180 -0.36 1.04 -21.40
C PHE A 180 -0.24 2.57 -21.25
N PRO A 181 0.56 3.26 -22.11
CA PRO A 181 0.81 4.70 -21.99
C PRO A 181 -0.46 5.55 -22.15
N ASP A 182 -1.44 5.08 -22.91
CA ASP A 182 -2.69 5.82 -23.17
C ASP A 182 -3.70 5.77 -22.03
N LEU A 183 -3.40 5.07 -20.93
CA LEU A 183 -4.32 4.95 -19.80
C LEU A 183 -4.35 6.18 -18.89
N GLY A 184 -3.51 7.20 -19.16
CA GLY A 184 -3.55 8.49 -18.45
C GLY A 184 -3.38 8.34 -16.93
N MET A 185 -2.50 7.43 -16.49
CA MET A 185 -2.23 7.18 -15.05
C MET A 185 -1.47 8.33 -14.37
N ASP A 186 -1.15 9.41 -15.10
CA ASP A 186 -0.36 10.53 -14.58
C ASP A 186 -1.19 11.66 -13.96
N GLN A 187 -2.53 11.55 -13.94
CA GLN A 187 -3.34 12.54 -13.24
C GLN A 187 -3.64 12.05 -11.83
N ALA A 188 -3.14 12.80 -10.85
CA ALA A 188 -3.41 12.59 -9.43
C ALA A 188 -4.90 12.34 -9.18
N MET A 189 -5.22 11.25 -8.49
CA MET A 189 -6.56 11.00 -7.98
C MET A 189 -6.93 12.14 -7.03
N PRO A 190 -8.15 12.69 -7.12
CA PRO A 190 -8.64 13.54 -6.04
C PRO A 190 -8.63 12.71 -4.76
N SER A 191 -8.08 13.27 -3.70
CA SER A 191 -8.06 12.72 -2.35
C SER A 191 -9.50 12.51 -1.84
N GLY A 192 -10.11 11.42 -2.28
CA GLY A 192 -11.44 10.98 -1.85
C GLY A 192 -11.28 9.73 -1.02
N THR A 193 -11.60 9.87 0.24
CA THR A 193 -11.79 8.85 1.26
C THR A 193 -12.18 7.48 0.69
N THR A 194 -11.21 6.62 0.38
CA THR A 194 -11.46 5.19 0.27
C THR A 194 -11.47 4.63 1.68
N SER A 195 -12.68 4.40 2.19
CA SER A 195 -12.86 3.68 3.44
C SER A 195 -12.10 2.34 3.34
N HIS A 196 -11.12 2.15 4.21
CA HIS A 196 -10.38 0.91 4.40
C HIS A 196 -11.36 -0.21 4.70
N GLY A 197 -11.46 -1.18 3.81
CA GLY A 197 -12.32 -2.35 3.97
C GLY A 197 -13.08 -2.78 2.72
N MET A 198 -13.04 -2.02 1.64
CA MET A 198 -13.59 -2.51 0.37
C MET A 198 -12.58 -3.47 -0.28
N VAL A 199 -12.88 -4.75 -0.17
CA VAL A 199 -12.21 -5.77 -0.97
C VAL A 199 -12.36 -5.35 -2.44
N LEU A 200 -11.28 -5.34 -3.24
CA LEU A 200 -11.31 -4.98 -4.67
C LEU A 200 -12.37 -5.76 -5.46
N SER A 201 -12.74 -6.96 -4.99
CA SER A 201 -13.89 -7.70 -5.51
C SER A 201 -15.19 -6.89 -5.48
N ASN A 202 -15.45 -6.12 -4.41
CA ASN A 202 -16.66 -5.28 -4.30
C ASN A 202 -16.63 -4.10 -5.28
N ILE A 203 -15.44 -3.57 -5.55
CA ILE A 203 -15.25 -2.52 -6.56
C ILE A 203 -15.50 -3.10 -7.94
N LEU A 204 -14.93 -4.26 -8.26
CA LEU A 204 -15.17 -4.93 -9.54
C LEU A 204 -16.63 -5.32 -9.75
N ILE A 205 -17.31 -5.81 -8.71
CA ILE A 205 -18.74 -6.09 -8.73
C ILE A 205 -19.54 -4.85 -9.13
N LYS A 206 -19.26 -3.71 -8.50
CA LYS A 206 -19.91 -2.41 -8.84
C LYS A 206 -19.61 -1.97 -10.25
N ILE A 207 -18.38 -2.14 -10.74
CA ILE A 207 -17.98 -1.81 -12.10
C ILE A 207 -18.75 -2.69 -13.10
N ILE A 208 -18.80 -4.01 -12.88
CA ILE A 208 -19.54 -4.92 -13.75
C ILE A 208 -21.02 -4.57 -13.76
N ASP A 209 -21.62 -4.21 -12.63
CA ASP A 209 -23.03 -3.81 -12.58
C ASP A 209 -23.29 -2.51 -13.33
N LYS A 210 -22.49 -1.50 -13.11
CA LYS A 210 -22.64 -0.18 -13.69
C LYS A 210 -22.35 -0.16 -15.19
N ASP A 211 -21.25 -0.84 -15.59
CA ASP A 211 -20.65 -0.65 -16.90
C ASP A 211 -20.76 -1.90 -17.80
N ARG A 212 -21.62 -2.86 -17.44
CA ARG A 212 -21.80 -4.15 -18.16
C ARG A 212 -22.02 -3.98 -19.66
N GLU A 213 -22.86 -3.04 -20.06
CA GLU A 213 -23.16 -2.79 -21.47
C GLU A 213 -21.93 -2.25 -22.22
N GLU A 214 -21.18 -1.36 -21.60
CA GLU A 214 -19.97 -0.79 -22.18
C GLU A 214 -18.87 -1.85 -22.32
N ILE A 215 -18.64 -2.68 -21.28
CA ILE A 215 -17.70 -3.81 -21.31
C ILE A 215 -18.08 -4.77 -22.44
N THR A 216 -19.39 -5.11 -22.54
CA THR A 216 -19.89 -6.03 -23.58
C THR A 216 -19.77 -5.41 -24.98
N ARG A 217 -19.99 -4.11 -25.13
CA ARG A 217 -19.85 -3.41 -26.41
C ARG A 217 -18.40 -3.45 -26.89
N ARG A 218 -17.46 -3.05 -26.07
CA ARG A 218 -16.01 -3.05 -26.39
C ARG A 218 -15.52 -4.43 -26.74
N TRP A 219 -15.89 -5.41 -25.92
CA TRP A 219 -15.58 -6.81 -26.21
C TRP A 219 -16.12 -7.23 -27.59
N ALA A 220 -17.35 -6.90 -27.91
CA ALA A 220 -17.96 -7.27 -29.18
C ALA A 220 -17.25 -6.61 -30.39
N ASP A 221 -16.84 -5.36 -30.24
CA ASP A 221 -16.09 -4.64 -31.28
C ASP A 221 -14.70 -5.27 -31.49
N GLU A 222 -14.03 -5.67 -30.41
CA GLU A 222 -12.73 -6.37 -30.49
C GLU A 222 -12.88 -7.78 -31.09
N VAL A 223 -13.90 -8.55 -30.69
CA VAL A 223 -14.17 -9.88 -31.27
C VAL A 223 -14.42 -9.81 -32.76
N LYS A 224 -15.23 -8.84 -33.24
CA LYS A 224 -15.45 -8.64 -34.68
C LYS A 224 -14.17 -8.39 -35.45
N SER A 225 -13.25 -7.62 -34.88
CA SER A 225 -11.97 -7.31 -35.49
C SER A 225 -11.01 -8.49 -35.48
N ALA A 226 -10.95 -9.20 -34.33
CA ALA A 226 -9.96 -10.26 -34.10
C ALA A 226 -10.41 -11.64 -34.65
N ILE A 227 -11.74 -11.89 -34.71
CA ILE A 227 -12.32 -13.18 -35.10
C ILE A 227 -13.52 -12.94 -36.05
N PRO A 228 -13.24 -12.58 -37.31
CA PRO A 228 -14.32 -12.25 -38.28
C PRO A 228 -15.35 -13.37 -38.48
N SER A 229 -14.98 -14.64 -38.30
CA SER A 229 -15.87 -15.80 -38.38
C SER A 229 -17.07 -15.71 -37.42
N LEU A 230 -16.93 -14.97 -36.29
CA LEU A 230 -17.97 -14.80 -35.28
C LEU A 230 -18.93 -13.66 -35.56
N GLU A 231 -18.72 -12.81 -36.56
CA GLU A 231 -19.53 -11.61 -36.79
C GLU A 231 -21.02 -11.92 -36.97
N ARG A 232 -21.35 -12.95 -37.74
CA ARG A 232 -22.76 -13.40 -37.96
C ARG A 232 -23.47 -13.87 -36.68
N HIS A 233 -22.69 -14.23 -35.62
CA HIS A 233 -23.21 -14.74 -34.38
C HIS A 233 -23.19 -13.72 -33.22
N MET A 234 -22.79 -12.47 -33.47
CA MET A 234 -22.55 -11.46 -32.43
C MET A 234 -23.75 -11.17 -31.54
N SER A 235 -24.98 -11.21 -32.06
CA SER A 235 -26.19 -10.99 -31.24
C SER A 235 -26.28 -12.05 -30.11
N MET A 236 -26.11 -13.31 -30.46
CA MET A 236 -26.10 -14.42 -29.50
C MET A 236 -24.90 -14.34 -28.56
N LEU A 237 -23.70 -14.08 -29.09
CA LEU A 237 -22.45 -14.03 -28.30
C LEU A 237 -22.48 -12.89 -27.28
N ARG A 238 -23.10 -11.75 -27.58
CA ARG A 238 -23.33 -10.66 -26.61
C ARG A 238 -24.20 -11.14 -25.45
N GLY A 239 -25.25 -11.93 -25.72
CA GLY A 239 -26.09 -12.53 -24.68
C GLY A 239 -25.29 -13.46 -23.79
N ILE A 240 -24.47 -14.33 -24.37
CA ILE A 240 -23.61 -15.25 -23.62
C ILE A 240 -22.56 -14.49 -22.80
N ASN A 241 -21.93 -13.44 -23.35
CA ASN A 241 -20.96 -12.64 -22.62
C ASN A 241 -21.58 -11.96 -21.39
N LYS A 242 -22.83 -11.49 -21.47
CA LYS A 242 -23.56 -10.95 -20.32
C LYS A 242 -23.77 -12.00 -19.23
N VAL A 243 -24.04 -13.25 -19.61
CA VAL A 243 -24.15 -14.39 -18.69
C VAL A 243 -22.78 -14.70 -18.05
N VAL A 244 -21.70 -14.65 -18.83
CA VAL A 244 -20.33 -14.82 -18.32
C VAL A 244 -19.99 -13.74 -17.29
N LEU A 245 -20.27 -12.46 -17.60
CA LEU A 245 -20.04 -11.35 -16.68
C LEU A 245 -20.85 -11.48 -15.40
N GLN A 246 -22.12 -11.97 -15.50
CA GLN A 246 -22.93 -12.25 -14.32
C GLN A 246 -22.33 -13.40 -13.49
N GLY A 247 -21.90 -14.49 -14.12
CA GLY A 247 -21.26 -15.61 -13.42
C GLY A 247 -19.95 -15.19 -12.74
N VAL A 248 -19.16 -14.30 -13.35
CA VAL A 248 -17.96 -13.73 -12.73
C VAL A 248 -18.35 -12.90 -11.50
N LYS A 249 -19.36 -12.05 -11.61
CA LYS A 249 -19.87 -11.26 -10.49
C LYS A 249 -20.31 -12.16 -9.34
N ASP A 250 -21.20 -13.12 -9.61
CA ASP A 250 -21.75 -14.05 -8.60
C ASP A 250 -20.63 -14.85 -7.91
N GLY A 251 -19.61 -15.26 -8.65
CA GLY A 251 -18.44 -15.93 -8.10
C GLY A 251 -17.52 -15.04 -7.28
N LEU A 252 -17.58 -13.71 -7.44
CA LEU A 252 -16.85 -12.74 -6.61
C LEU A 252 -17.61 -12.39 -5.34
N GLU A 253 -18.96 -12.39 -5.37
CA GLU A 253 -19.81 -12.04 -4.23
C GLU A 253 -19.78 -13.12 -3.13
N ASP A 254 -19.85 -14.39 -3.49
CA ASP A 254 -20.00 -15.47 -2.50
C ASP A 254 -19.12 -16.70 -2.82
N LYS A 255 -18.17 -17.00 -1.90
CA LYS A 255 -17.35 -18.22 -1.96
C LYS A 255 -18.17 -19.53 -1.87
N LYS A 256 -19.44 -19.47 -1.43
CA LYS A 256 -20.33 -20.63 -1.19
C LYS A 256 -21.42 -20.80 -2.25
N LYS A 257 -21.67 -19.78 -3.09
CA LYS A 257 -22.66 -19.94 -4.17
C LYS A 257 -22.14 -20.91 -5.22
N HIS A 258 -22.90 -21.94 -5.49
CA HIS A 258 -22.63 -22.87 -6.60
C HIS A 258 -22.63 -22.08 -7.92
N PHE A 259 -21.50 -22.10 -8.60
CA PHE A 259 -21.39 -21.62 -9.98
C PHE A 259 -22.37 -22.41 -10.84
N GLU A 260 -23.39 -21.74 -11.39
CA GLU A 260 -24.42 -22.40 -12.21
C GLU A 260 -23.83 -22.88 -13.54
N SER A 261 -23.32 -24.11 -13.55
CA SER A 261 -22.65 -24.72 -14.70
C SER A 261 -23.61 -24.99 -15.89
N ARG A 262 -24.89 -25.22 -15.61
CA ARG A 262 -25.88 -25.64 -16.62
C ARG A 262 -25.99 -24.68 -17.80
N GLN A 263 -26.07 -23.37 -17.54
CA GLN A 263 -26.19 -22.35 -18.58
C GLN A 263 -24.97 -22.29 -19.52
N PHE A 264 -23.77 -22.62 -19.01
CA PHE A 264 -22.54 -22.66 -19.83
C PHE A 264 -22.46 -23.93 -20.66
N ILE A 265 -22.91 -25.07 -20.13
CA ILE A 265 -23.02 -26.33 -20.87
C ILE A 265 -24.03 -26.16 -22.03
N GLU A 266 -25.20 -25.57 -21.76
CA GLU A 266 -26.21 -25.27 -22.79
C GLU A 266 -25.68 -24.32 -23.87
N ALA A 267 -24.91 -23.31 -23.47
CA ALA A 267 -24.24 -22.38 -24.40
C ALA A 267 -23.24 -23.12 -25.30
N GLY A 268 -22.39 -23.99 -24.76
CA GLY A 268 -21.45 -24.81 -25.52
C GLY A 268 -22.17 -25.71 -26.56
N SER A 269 -23.21 -26.42 -26.15
CA SER A 269 -24.03 -27.26 -27.05
C SER A 269 -24.72 -26.45 -28.16
N LYS A 270 -25.16 -25.23 -27.86
CA LYS A 270 -25.73 -24.31 -28.85
C LYS A 270 -24.69 -23.84 -29.87
N MET A 271 -23.48 -23.50 -29.43
CA MET A 271 -22.38 -23.09 -30.30
C MET A 271 -21.96 -24.21 -31.26
N ARG A 272 -21.90 -25.46 -30.77
CA ARG A 272 -21.64 -26.62 -31.61
C ARG A 272 -22.71 -26.79 -32.71
N ARG A 273 -24.00 -26.70 -32.35
CA ARG A 273 -25.09 -26.81 -33.32
C ARG A 273 -25.09 -25.75 -34.41
N LEU A 274 -24.45 -24.60 -34.12
CA LEU A 274 -24.26 -23.49 -35.06
C LEU A 274 -22.94 -23.57 -35.81
N ASP A 275 -22.21 -24.67 -35.67
CA ASP A 275 -20.93 -24.94 -36.32
C ASP A 275 -19.89 -23.85 -36.08
N ILE A 276 -19.86 -23.30 -34.85
CA ILE A 276 -18.89 -22.29 -34.43
C ILE A 276 -17.64 -23.03 -33.94
N PRO A 277 -16.42 -22.77 -34.52
CA PRO A 277 -15.20 -23.45 -34.09
C PRO A 277 -14.89 -23.23 -32.61
N LEU A 278 -14.59 -24.30 -31.89
CA LEU A 278 -14.24 -24.21 -30.46
C LEU A 278 -13.05 -23.25 -30.17
N PRO A 279 -11.98 -23.22 -30.98
CA PRO A 279 -10.90 -22.26 -30.77
C PRO A 279 -11.37 -20.80 -30.82
N ASP A 280 -12.31 -20.47 -31.71
CA ASP A 280 -12.86 -19.11 -31.84
C ASP A 280 -13.67 -18.73 -30.59
N ILE A 281 -14.42 -19.69 -30.04
CA ILE A 281 -15.17 -19.50 -28.79
C ILE A 281 -14.23 -19.23 -27.61
N LEU A 282 -13.20 -20.04 -27.46
CA LEU A 282 -12.21 -19.90 -26.38
C LEU A 282 -11.44 -18.57 -26.51
N ASN A 283 -11.11 -18.16 -27.73
CA ASN A 283 -10.46 -16.88 -27.98
C ASN A 283 -11.41 -15.70 -27.64
N ALA A 284 -12.69 -15.78 -27.98
CA ALA A 284 -13.67 -14.77 -27.60
C ALA A 284 -13.83 -14.65 -26.08
N LEU A 285 -13.76 -15.76 -25.33
CA LEU A 285 -13.76 -15.76 -23.85
C LEU A 285 -12.49 -15.16 -23.27
N ALA A 286 -11.32 -15.43 -23.87
CA ALA A 286 -10.06 -14.80 -23.48
C ALA A 286 -10.11 -13.25 -23.68
N LEU A 287 -10.69 -12.80 -24.79
CA LEU A 287 -10.94 -11.37 -25.05
C LEU A 287 -11.95 -10.78 -24.04
N SER A 288 -12.97 -11.54 -23.60
CA SER A 288 -13.89 -11.08 -22.56
C SER A 288 -13.16 -10.82 -21.24
N ARG A 289 -12.33 -11.75 -20.79
CA ARG A 289 -11.48 -11.58 -19.60
C ARG A 289 -10.56 -10.36 -19.73
N LYS A 290 -9.89 -10.20 -20.87
CA LYS A 290 -9.04 -9.03 -21.17
C LYS A 290 -9.82 -7.72 -21.04
N ASN A 291 -11.04 -7.67 -21.63
CA ASN A 291 -11.86 -6.44 -21.62
C ASN A 291 -12.32 -6.03 -20.21
N ILE A 292 -12.59 -6.98 -19.30
CA ILE A 292 -12.85 -6.66 -17.90
C ILE A 292 -11.63 -5.94 -17.31
N TRP A 293 -10.43 -6.50 -17.47
CA TRP A 293 -9.20 -5.91 -16.93
C TRP A 293 -8.91 -4.54 -17.52
N MET A 294 -9.01 -4.40 -18.84
CA MET A 294 -8.81 -3.12 -19.50
C MET A 294 -9.80 -2.07 -19.03
N HIS A 295 -11.02 -2.48 -18.69
CA HIS A 295 -12.02 -1.57 -18.12
C HIS A 295 -11.68 -1.17 -16.69
N VAL A 296 -11.28 -2.13 -15.84
CA VAL A 296 -10.84 -1.89 -14.45
C VAL A 296 -9.63 -0.95 -14.40
N ILE A 297 -8.62 -1.20 -15.24
CA ILE A 297 -7.42 -0.36 -15.32
C ILE A 297 -7.80 1.08 -15.70
N ARG A 298 -8.72 1.27 -16.67
CA ARG A 298 -9.20 2.60 -17.10
C ARG A 298 -9.94 3.36 -15.98
N GLN A 299 -10.48 2.68 -14.98
CA GLN A 299 -11.13 3.31 -13.83
C GLN A 299 -10.12 3.85 -12.80
N ARG A 300 -8.81 3.74 -13.06
CA ARG A 300 -7.72 4.26 -12.20
C ARG A 300 -7.75 3.79 -10.75
N ILE A 301 -8.14 2.53 -10.53
CA ILE A 301 -8.30 1.95 -9.19
C ILE A 301 -6.96 1.51 -8.61
N LEU A 302 -5.87 1.52 -9.38
CA LEU A 302 -4.56 1.00 -9.01
C LEU A 302 -3.61 2.13 -8.64
N SER A 303 -3.74 2.67 -7.44
CA SER A 303 -2.95 3.81 -6.99
C SER A 303 -2.03 3.49 -5.80
N SER A 304 -2.21 2.37 -5.12
CA SER A 304 -1.40 1.99 -3.97
C SER A 304 -0.85 0.57 -4.07
N PRO A 305 0.27 0.26 -3.36
CA PRO A 305 0.83 -1.10 -3.30
C PRO A 305 -0.16 -2.15 -2.80
N VAL A 306 -1.04 -1.79 -1.86
CA VAL A 306 -2.09 -2.68 -1.33
C VAL A 306 -3.10 -3.01 -2.42
N GLU A 307 -3.46 -2.05 -3.26
CA GLU A 307 -4.36 -2.25 -4.40
C GLU A 307 -3.75 -3.13 -5.47
N ILE A 308 -2.45 -3.03 -5.72
CA ILE A 308 -1.74 -3.91 -6.65
C ILE A 308 -1.74 -5.35 -6.15
N TYR A 309 -1.44 -5.57 -4.87
CA TYR A 309 -1.48 -6.92 -4.27
C TYR A 309 -2.87 -7.53 -4.33
N SER A 310 -3.88 -6.74 -3.97
CA SER A 310 -5.28 -7.13 -4.05
C SER A 310 -5.73 -7.36 -5.50
N THR A 311 -5.14 -6.67 -6.46
CA THR A 311 -5.36 -6.86 -7.91
C THR A 311 -4.83 -8.19 -8.40
N LEU A 312 -3.67 -8.64 -7.91
CA LEU A 312 -3.13 -9.97 -8.24
C LEU A 312 -4.05 -11.08 -7.71
N GLU A 313 -4.55 -10.96 -6.47
CA GLU A 313 -5.52 -11.91 -5.91
C GLU A 313 -6.81 -11.91 -6.74
N LEU A 314 -7.32 -10.74 -7.06
CA LEU A 314 -8.52 -10.58 -7.88
C LEU A 314 -8.32 -11.16 -9.30
N ASN A 315 -7.14 -10.93 -9.91
CA ASN A 315 -6.80 -11.52 -11.21
C ASN A 315 -6.84 -13.05 -11.16
N ASN A 316 -6.23 -13.66 -10.14
CA ASN A 316 -6.25 -15.11 -9.96
C ASN A 316 -7.69 -15.64 -9.80
N ARG A 317 -8.54 -14.95 -9.06
CA ARG A 317 -9.96 -15.32 -8.92
C ARG A 317 -10.71 -15.22 -10.24
N ILE A 318 -10.48 -14.16 -11.04
CA ILE A 318 -11.10 -14.01 -12.36
C ILE A 318 -10.62 -15.11 -13.31
N ILE A 319 -9.31 -15.40 -13.34
CA ILE A 319 -8.76 -16.49 -14.14
C ILE A 319 -9.48 -17.81 -13.78
N PHE A 320 -9.55 -18.15 -12.50
CA PHE A 320 -10.21 -19.37 -12.04
C PHE A 320 -11.71 -19.45 -12.43
N LEU A 321 -12.42 -18.31 -12.39
CA LEU A 321 -13.81 -18.26 -12.83
C LEU A 321 -13.94 -18.47 -14.35
N TYR A 322 -13.06 -17.84 -15.15
CA TYR A 322 -13.03 -18.07 -16.59
C TYR A 322 -12.61 -19.49 -16.97
N ASP A 323 -11.71 -20.11 -16.23
CA ASP A 323 -11.33 -21.51 -16.45
C ASP A 323 -12.54 -22.46 -16.22
N LYS A 324 -13.37 -22.17 -15.20
CA LYS A 324 -14.65 -22.88 -15.01
C LYS A 324 -15.62 -22.66 -16.18
N VAL A 325 -15.76 -21.41 -16.65
CA VAL A 325 -16.60 -21.12 -17.82
C VAL A 325 -16.10 -21.87 -19.04
N ASN A 326 -14.81 -21.83 -19.32
CA ASN A 326 -14.15 -22.55 -20.42
C ASN A 326 -14.42 -24.06 -20.32
N TYR A 327 -14.25 -24.63 -19.13
CA TYR A 327 -14.50 -26.07 -18.90
C TYR A 327 -15.93 -26.44 -19.24
N TYR A 328 -16.94 -25.74 -18.69
CA TYR A 328 -18.35 -26.11 -18.92
C TYR A 328 -18.82 -25.82 -20.34
N ILE A 329 -18.34 -24.76 -20.99
CA ILE A 329 -18.63 -24.50 -22.40
C ILE A 329 -18.03 -25.61 -23.28
N THR A 330 -16.78 -26.03 -23.00
CA THR A 330 -16.13 -27.12 -23.73
C THR A 330 -16.84 -28.44 -23.49
N GLU A 331 -17.25 -28.76 -22.25
CA GLU A 331 -18.04 -29.94 -21.93
C GLU A 331 -19.33 -29.97 -22.73
N GLY A 332 -20.06 -28.84 -22.77
CA GLY A 332 -21.29 -28.75 -23.54
C GLY A 332 -21.09 -28.81 -25.07
N TYR A 333 -19.93 -28.30 -25.54
CA TYR A 333 -19.56 -28.35 -26.96
C TYR A 333 -19.21 -29.79 -27.41
N MET A 334 -18.62 -30.57 -26.53
CA MET A 334 -18.20 -31.97 -26.85
C MET A 334 -19.33 -32.99 -26.77
N LYS A 335 -20.43 -32.68 -26.08
CA LYS A 335 -21.66 -33.47 -26.06
C LYS A 335 -22.52 -33.22 -27.31
#